data_9b038141f92d16b89ddc17689bb38897
#
_entry.id   9b038141f92d16b89ddc17689bb38897
#
_cell.length_a   1.000
_cell.length_b   1.000
_cell.length_c   1.000
_cell.angle_alpha   90.00
_cell.angle_beta   90.00
_cell.angle_gamma   90.00
#
_symmetry.space_group_name_H-M   'P 1'
#
loop_
_entity.id
_entity.type
_entity.pdbx_description
1 polymer ?
#
loop_
_entity_poly.entity_id
_entity_poly.type
_entity_poly.pdbx_seq_one_letter_code
_entity_poly.pdbx_strand_id
1 'polypeptide(L)' 'MNDKIVNISFNVWANSEEEGALLHKSICEFIDWFGQRGIKVSASKLNEAISRWQSNALVKNSIIKHFK' A
#
# COMPACT_ATOMS: atom_id res chain seq x y z
N MET A 1 1.66 1.49 24.44
CA MET A 1 2.26 0.76 23.30
C MET A 1 3.18 1.69 22.55
N ASN A 2 4.39 1.24 22.28
CA ASN A 2 5.37 2.07 21.58
C ASN A 2 5.28 1.83 20.09
N ASP A 3 4.88 2.88 19.36
CA ASP A 3 4.91 2.85 17.91
C ASP A 3 6.35 3.03 17.43
N LYS A 4 6.72 2.31 16.40
CA LYS A 4 8.03 2.46 15.80
C LYS A 4 7.91 2.36 14.27
N ILE A 5 8.84 2.99 13.59
CA ILE A 5 8.91 2.92 12.14
C ILE A 5 9.57 1.59 11.77
N VAL A 6 8.90 0.83 10.92
CA VAL A 6 9.37 -0.47 10.45
C VAL A 6 9.47 -0.43 8.93
N ASN A 7 10.62 -0.82 8.41
CA ASN A 7 10.80 -0.99 6.98
C ASN A 7 10.24 -2.34 6.55
N ILE A 8 9.43 -2.31 5.50
CA ILE A 8 8.80 -3.50 4.94
C ILE A 8 9.24 -3.62 3.50
N SER A 9 9.61 -4.80 3.08
CA SER A 9 9.99 -5.03 1.69
C SER A 9 9.11 -6.10 1.06
N PHE A 10 8.87 -5.92 -0.22
CA PHE A 10 8.11 -6.89 -1.02
C PHE A 10 8.59 -6.80 -2.46
N ASN A 11 8.29 -7.81 -3.24
CA ASN A 11 8.71 -7.88 -4.63
C ASN A 11 7.54 -7.62 -5.56
N VAL A 12 7.79 -6.85 -6.61
CA VAL A 12 6.81 -6.61 -7.68
C VAL A 12 7.52 -6.82 -9.02
N TRP A 13 6.74 -7.14 -10.03
CA TRP A 13 7.26 -7.22 -11.38
C TRP A 13 7.39 -5.80 -11.94
N ALA A 14 8.53 -5.49 -12.53
CA ALA A 14 8.80 -4.19 -13.12
C ALA A 14 9.66 -4.35 -14.38
N ASN A 15 9.50 -3.45 -15.32
CA ASN A 15 10.28 -3.47 -16.55
C ASN A 15 11.67 -2.83 -16.37
N SER A 16 11.81 -2.02 -15.32
CA SER A 16 13.07 -1.33 -15.02
C SER A 16 13.13 -0.97 -13.54
N GLU A 17 14.32 -0.63 -13.07
CA GLU A 17 14.51 -0.15 -11.71
C GLU A 17 13.82 1.20 -11.50
N GLU A 18 13.77 2.03 -12.54
CA GLU A 18 13.09 3.32 -12.50
C GLU A 18 11.61 3.17 -12.19
N GLU A 19 10.99 2.17 -12.79
CA GLU A 19 9.58 1.87 -12.55
C GLU A 19 9.32 1.48 -11.11
N GLY A 20 10.23 0.69 -10.53
CA GLY A 20 10.17 0.35 -9.11
C GLY A 20 10.33 1.56 -8.20
N ALA A 21 11.24 2.47 -8.56
CA ALA A 21 11.45 3.70 -7.81
C ALA A 21 10.23 4.61 -7.84
N LEU A 22 9.53 4.66 -8.97
CA LEU A 22 8.28 5.43 -9.08
C LEU A 22 7.20 4.87 -8.17
N LEU A 23 7.09 3.54 -8.10
CA LEU A 23 6.14 2.90 -7.19
C LEU A 23 6.47 3.23 -5.74
N HIS A 24 7.74 3.15 -5.37
CA HIS A 24 8.18 3.49 -4.02
C HIS A 24 7.79 4.93 -3.67
N LYS A 25 8.03 5.85 -4.58
CA LYS A 25 7.67 7.26 -4.40
C LYS A 25 6.16 7.41 -4.20
N SER A 26 5.37 6.71 -5.01
CA SER A 26 3.91 6.79 -4.92
C SER A 26 3.40 6.30 -3.56
N ILE A 27 3.98 5.22 -3.05
CA ILE A 27 3.59 4.69 -1.74
C ILE A 27 3.97 5.68 -0.63
N CYS A 28 5.15 6.28 -0.70
CA CYS A 28 5.59 7.28 0.27
C CYS A 28 4.66 8.50 0.25
N GLU A 29 4.29 8.98 -0.93
CA GLU A 29 3.37 10.11 -1.07
C GLU A 29 2.00 9.79 -0.50
N PHE A 30 1.54 8.56 -0.71
CA PHE A 30 0.26 8.09 -0.16
C PHE A 30 0.27 8.16 1.36
N ILE A 31 1.32 7.66 1.98
CA ILE A 31 1.46 7.67 3.44
C ILE A 31 1.56 9.12 3.96
N ASP A 32 2.35 9.95 3.29
CA ASP A 32 2.52 11.37 3.65
C ASP A 32 1.20 12.13 3.55
N TRP A 33 0.40 11.83 2.53
CA TRP A 33 -0.89 12.47 2.33
C TRP A 33 -1.79 12.28 3.56
N PHE A 34 -1.83 11.06 4.10
CA PHE A 34 -2.58 10.78 5.32
C PHE A 34 -1.94 11.46 6.54
N GLY A 35 -0.62 11.47 6.61
CA GLY A 35 0.11 12.11 7.70
C GLY A 35 -0.18 13.60 7.80
N GLN A 36 -0.29 14.28 6.66
CA GLN A 36 -0.62 15.71 6.62
C GLN A 36 -2.00 16.01 7.18
N ARG A 37 -2.86 15.03 7.21
CA ARG A 37 -4.23 15.15 7.75
C ARG A 37 -4.35 14.60 9.17
N GLY A 38 -3.20 14.33 9.81
CA GLY A 38 -3.18 13.81 11.17
C GLY A 38 -3.58 12.35 11.27
N ILE A 39 -3.56 11.63 10.15
CA ILE A 39 -3.93 10.21 10.11
C ILE A 39 -2.66 9.38 10.02
N LYS A 40 -2.45 8.49 10.98
CA LYS A 40 -1.31 7.58 10.98
C LYS A 40 -1.68 6.32 10.23
N VAL A 41 -0.91 6.00 9.19
CA VAL A 41 -1.08 4.73 8.47
C VAL A 41 -0.28 3.67 9.22
N SER A 42 -0.96 2.94 10.09
CA SER A 42 -0.32 1.88 10.86
C SER A 42 -0.36 0.56 10.10
N ALA A 43 0.61 -0.30 10.38
CA ALA A 43 0.67 -1.62 9.75
C ALA A 43 -0.58 -2.43 10.04
N SER A 44 -1.08 -2.38 11.27
CA SER A 44 -2.29 -3.10 11.68
C SER A 44 -3.52 -2.65 10.89
N LYS A 45 -3.73 -1.35 10.77
CA LYS A 45 -4.88 -0.82 10.05
C LYS A 45 -4.80 -1.06 8.56
N LEU A 46 -3.60 -0.93 7.99
CA LEU A 46 -3.40 -1.21 6.57
C LEU A 46 -3.61 -2.70 6.27
N ASN A 47 -3.11 -3.57 7.11
CA ASN A 47 -3.33 -5.01 6.98
C ASN A 47 -4.82 -5.36 7.04
N GLU A 48 -5.54 -4.73 7.95
CA GLU A 48 -6.98 -4.90 8.09
C GLU A 48 -7.72 -4.47 6.82
N ALA A 49 -7.35 -3.31 6.26
CA ALA A 49 -7.95 -2.81 5.03
C ALA A 49 -7.70 -3.76 3.85
N ILE A 50 -6.47 -4.21 3.68
CA ILE A 50 -6.11 -5.14 2.62
C ILE A 50 -6.88 -6.45 2.76
N SER A 51 -7.01 -6.96 3.99
CA SER A 51 -7.77 -8.19 4.25
C SER A 51 -9.24 -8.04 3.87
N ARG A 52 -9.83 -6.88 4.18
CA ARG A 52 -11.21 -6.59 3.80
C ARG A 52 -11.38 -6.54 2.28
N TRP A 53 -10.44 -5.91 1.59
CA TRP A 53 -10.48 -5.82 0.14
C TRP A 53 -10.37 -7.20 -0.50
N GLN A 54 -9.50 -8.06 0.04
CA GLN A 54 -9.34 -9.42 -0.47
C GLN A 54 -10.58 -10.30 -0.26
N SER A 55 -11.31 -10.08 0.83
CA SER A 55 -12.52 -10.86 1.11
C SER A 55 -13.77 -10.33 0.42
N ASN A 56 -13.71 -9.13 -0.16
CA ASN A 56 -14.82 -8.53 -0.90
C ASN A 56 -14.68 -8.86 -2.38
N ALA A 57 -15.59 -9.69 -2.90
CA ALA A 57 -15.53 -10.16 -4.28
C ALA A 57 -15.59 -9.02 -5.31
N LEU A 58 -16.40 -8.00 -5.06
CA LEU A 58 -16.53 -6.86 -5.98
C LEU A 58 -15.23 -6.05 -6.05
N VAL A 59 -14.64 -5.75 -4.90
CA VAL A 59 -13.38 -5.02 -4.82
C VAL A 59 -12.26 -5.84 -5.45
N LYS A 60 -12.18 -7.12 -5.11
CA LYS A 60 -11.14 -8.00 -5.65
C LYS A 60 -11.22 -8.10 -7.17
N ASN A 61 -12.41 -8.23 -7.71
CA ASN A 61 -12.62 -8.29 -9.18
C ASN A 61 -12.21 -6.98 -9.84
N SER A 62 -12.48 -5.85 -9.22
CA SER A 62 -12.05 -4.54 -9.73
C SER A 62 -10.53 -4.44 -9.78
N ILE A 63 -9.86 -4.91 -8.73
CA ILE A 63 -8.40 -4.92 -8.67
C ILE A 63 -7.83 -5.83 -9.77
N ILE A 64 -8.39 -7.03 -9.93
CA ILE A 64 -7.95 -7.98 -10.97
C ILE A 64 -8.07 -7.35 -12.36
N LYS A 65 -9.18 -6.68 -12.64
CA LYS A 65 -9.37 -6.00 -13.92
C LYS A 65 -8.33 -4.93 -14.18
N HIS A 66 -7.92 -4.24 -13.13
CA HIS A 66 -6.90 -3.19 -13.25
C HIS A 66 -5.55 -3.77 -13.65
N PHE A 67 -5.21 -4.97 -13.18
CA PHE A 67 -3.93 -5.60 -13.45
C PHE A 67 -3.88 -6.47 -14.71
N LYS A 68 -5.00 -6.70 -15.35
CA LYS A 68 -5.04 -7.48 -16.61
C LYS A 68 -4.74 -6.65 -17.84
#